data_e8219d110d52fa7206d35830980b8c2b
#
_entry.id   e8219d110d52fa7206d35830980b8c2b
#
_cell.length_a   1.000
_cell.length_b   1.000
_cell.length_c   1.000
_cell.angle_alpha   90.00
_cell.angle_beta   90.00
_cell.angle_gamma   90.00
#
_symmetry.space_group_name_H-M   'P 1'
#
loop_
_entity.id
_entity.type
_entity.pdbx_description
1 polymer ?
#
loop_
_entity_poly.entity_id
_entity_poly.type
_entity_poly.pdbx_seq_one_letter_code
_entity_poly.pdbx_strand_id
1 'polypeptide(L)'
;MILVDTNVILDVVENDPVWADWSQQQLETASLQTALCINPVIYAELSIAFDKIEDLETVLKKGEFRLEPIPREALFLAGKAFVKYRKHKGTKAGVLPDFFIGAHAAIAELPLLTRDTRRYASYFPTLQLIVPPQAK
;
A
#
# COMPACT_ATOMS: atom_id res chain seq x y z
N MET A 1 1.92 -0.11 14.01
CA MET A 1 2.09 -0.86 12.74
C MET A 1 1.87 0.09 11.58
N ILE A 2 2.62 -0.06 10.50
CA ILE A 2 2.50 0.74 9.28
C ILE A 2 2.14 -0.20 8.14
N LEU A 3 1.09 0.12 7.40
CA LEU A 3 0.71 -0.60 6.17
C LEU A 3 1.56 -0.05 5.01
N VAL A 4 2.23 -0.96 4.28
CA VAL A 4 3.15 -0.58 3.20
C VAL A 4 2.52 -0.91 1.86
N ASP A 5 2.35 0.10 1.01
CA ASP A 5 1.77 -0.08 -0.31
C ASP A 5 2.72 -0.85 -1.23
N THR A 6 2.16 -1.53 -2.19
CA THR A 6 2.87 -2.37 -3.17
C THR A 6 4.01 -1.61 -3.85
N ASN A 7 3.77 -0.36 -4.26
CA ASN A 7 4.76 0.40 -5.02
C ASN A 7 6.07 0.61 -4.26
N VAL A 8 6.00 0.78 -2.94
CA VAL A 8 7.20 1.02 -2.11
C VAL A 8 8.07 -0.25 -2.07
N ILE A 9 7.44 -1.41 -1.88
CA ILE A 9 8.18 -2.69 -1.84
C ILE A 9 8.77 -3.01 -3.21
N LEU A 10 8.00 -2.82 -4.28
CA LEU A 10 8.47 -3.08 -5.64
C LEU A 10 9.62 -2.16 -6.04
N ASP A 11 9.63 -0.91 -5.58
CA ASP A 11 10.75 0.00 -5.86
C ASP A 11 12.08 -0.60 -5.41
N VAL A 12 12.09 -1.21 -4.23
CA VAL A 12 13.29 -1.82 -3.68
C VAL A 12 13.62 -3.13 -4.39
N VAL A 13 12.61 -3.99 -4.57
CA VAL A 13 12.78 -5.31 -5.20
C VAL A 13 13.30 -5.17 -6.64
N GLU A 14 12.74 -4.22 -7.39
CA GLU A 14 13.07 -4.01 -8.79
C GLU A 14 14.20 -2.99 -9.00
N ASN A 15 14.71 -2.43 -7.91
CA ASN A 15 15.75 -1.39 -7.92
C ASN A 15 15.37 -0.23 -8.87
N ASP A 16 14.19 0.34 -8.61
CA ASP A 16 13.66 1.44 -9.43
C ASP A 16 14.68 2.59 -9.50
N PRO A 17 15.03 3.07 -10.69
CA PRO A 17 16.08 4.09 -10.83
C PRO A 17 15.75 5.44 -10.20
N VAL A 18 14.46 5.72 -9.98
CA VAL A 18 14.02 7.00 -9.41
C VAL A 18 13.69 6.85 -7.92
N TRP A 19 13.03 5.75 -7.53
CA TRP A 19 12.40 5.63 -6.22
C TRP A 19 13.05 4.65 -5.26
N ALA A 20 13.96 3.78 -5.73
CA ALA A 20 14.52 2.73 -4.86
C ALA A 20 15.14 3.31 -3.59
N ASP A 21 15.91 4.39 -3.69
CA ASP A 21 16.59 4.97 -2.53
C ASP A 21 15.60 5.55 -1.53
N TRP A 22 14.60 6.29 -2.01
CA TRP A 22 13.59 6.86 -1.12
C TRP A 22 12.80 5.76 -0.42
N SER A 23 12.34 4.76 -1.17
CA SER A 23 11.54 3.67 -0.64
C SER A 23 12.33 2.84 0.37
N GLN A 24 13.60 2.53 0.05
CA GLN A 24 14.49 1.81 0.98
C GLN A 24 14.65 2.57 2.29
N GLN A 25 14.93 3.87 2.20
CA GLN A 25 15.13 4.71 3.38
C GLN A 25 13.85 4.79 4.24
N GLN A 26 12.69 4.91 3.60
CA GLN A 26 11.43 4.94 4.33
C GLN A 26 11.13 3.63 5.04
N LEU A 27 11.39 2.50 4.39
CA LEU A 27 11.21 1.19 5.01
C LEU A 27 12.12 1.02 6.21
N GLU A 28 13.39 1.41 6.08
CA GLU A 28 14.34 1.32 7.19
C GLU A 28 13.92 2.20 8.37
N THR A 29 13.57 3.45 8.10
CA THR A 29 13.13 4.38 9.14
C THR A 29 11.88 3.87 9.86
N ALA A 30 10.90 3.41 9.10
CA ALA A 30 9.65 2.90 9.67
C ALA A 30 9.88 1.65 10.51
N SER A 31 10.74 0.74 10.05
CA SER A 31 11.01 -0.52 10.75
C SER A 31 11.68 -0.31 12.11
N LEU A 32 12.39 0.80 12.28
CA LEU A 32 13.00 1.15 13.56
C LEU A 32 11.97 1.61 14.60
N GLN A 33 10.82 2.07 14.15
CA GLN A 33 9.78 2.62 15.03
C GLN A 33 8.67 1.63 15.34
N THR A 34 8.29 0.80 14.38
CA THR A 34 7.14 -0.09 14.52
C THR A 34 7.21 -1.23 13.51
N ALA A 35 6.29 -2.20 13.65
CA ALA A 35 6.17 -3.31 12.71
C ALA A 35 5.60 -2.82 11.38
N LEU A 36 6.06 -3.43 10.29
CA LEU A 36 5.55 -3.21 8.95
C LEU A 36 4.58 -4.33 8.58
N CYS A 37 3.51 -3.99 7.86
CA CYS A 37 2.56 -4.99 7.41
C CYS A 37 2.12 -4.76 5.97
N ILE A 38 1.63 -5.83 5.37
CA ILE A 38 0.93 -5.83 4.09
C ILE A 38 -0.39 -6.56 4.28
N ASN A 39 -1.26 -6.50 3.30
CA ASN A 39 -2.53 -7.22 3.34
C ASN A 39 -2.64 -8.18 2.13
N PRO A 40 -3.71 -9.00 2.04
CA PRO A 40 -3.85 -9.95 0.93
C PRO A 40 -3.86 -9.31 -0.46
N VAL A 41 -4.37 -8.09 -0.60
CA VAL A 41 -4.38 -7.40 -1.90
C VAL A 41 -2.96 -6.99 -2.29
N ILE A 42 -2.19 -6.43 -1.36
CA ILE A 42 -0.79 -6.09 -1.59
C ILE A 42 0.01 -7.35 -1.91
N TYR A 43 -0.23 -8.42 -1.18
CA TYR A 43 0.43 -9.71 -1.46
C TYR A 43 0.17 -10.16 -2.90
N ALA A 44 -1.10 -10.10 -3.33
CA ALA A 44 -1.47 -10.49 -4.69
C ALA A 44 -0.77 -9.61 -5.74
N GLU A 45 -0.71 -8.31 -5.49
CA GLU A 45 -0.02 -7.40 -6.41
C GLU A 45 1.49 -7.67 -6.47
N LEU A 46 2.11 -7.92 -5.32
CA LEU A 46 3.53 -8.28 -5.27
C LEU A 46 3.82 -9.56 -6.02
N SER A 47 2.91 -10.54 -5.98
CA SER A 47 3.09 -11.83 -6.63
C SER A 47 3.30 -11.72 -8.14
N ILE A 48 2.82 -10.64 -8.75
CA ILE A 48 2.98 -10.41 -10.19
C ILE A 48 4.46 -10.26 -10.57
N ALA A 49 5.29 -9.75 -9.64
CA ALA A 49 6.72 -9.54 -9.88
C ALA A 49 7.59 -10.77 -9.62
N PHE A 50 7.00 -11.88 -9.15
CA PHE A 50 7.75 -13.08 -8.79
C PHE A 50 7.20 -14.31 -9.52
N ASP A 51 8.10 -15.16 -10.00
CA ASP A 51 7.71 -16.42 -10.64
C ASP A 51 7.41 -17.52 -9.63
N LYS A 52 8.03 -17.45 -8.45
CA LYS A 52 7.89 -18.48 -7.40
C LYS A 52 7.47 -17.86 -6.09
N ILE A 53 6.55 -18.52 -5.39
CA ILE A 53 6.10 -18.07 -4.08
C ILE A 53 7.25 -17.99 -3.08
N GLU A 54 8.21 -18.91 -3.18
CA GLU A 54 9.35 -18.95 -2.25
C GLU A 54 10.16 -17.65 -2.32
N ASP A 55 10.30 -17.07 -3.51
CA ASP A 55 11.05 -15.84 -3.69
C ASP A 55 10.34 -14.64 -3.06
N LEU A 56 9.01 -14.56 -3.22
CA LEU A 56 8.22 -13.54 -2.55
C LEU A 56 8.28 -13.71 -1.03
N GLU A 57 8.10 -14.93 -0.53
CA GLU A 57 8.16 -15.20 0.91
C GLU A 57 9.51 -14.84 1.50
N THR A 58 10.60 -15.07 0.76
CA THR A 58 11.96 -14.68 1.20
C THR A 58 12.05 -13.16 1.38
N VAL A 59 11.51 -12.39 0.43
CA VAL A 59 11.52 -10.93 0.53
C VAL A 59 10.72 -10.46 1.74
N LEU A 60 9.53 -11.02 1.95
CA LEU A 60 8.67 -10.64 3.07
C LEU A 60 9.30 -10.98 4.42
N LYS A 61 9.94 -12.15 4.52
CA LYS A 61 10.62 -12.57 5.73
C LYS A 61 11.83 -11.67 6.01
N LYS A 62 12.62 -11.37 5.00
CA LYS A 62 13.80 -10.52 5.13
C LYS A 62 13.43 -9.11 5.59
N GLY A 63 12.32 -8.58 5.09
CA GLY A 63 11.81 -7.27 5.51
C GLY A 63 10.97 -7.31 6.78
N GLU A 64 10.74 -8.50 7.34
CA GLU A 64 9.92 -8.71 8.53
C GLU A 64 8.50 -8.16 8.38
N PHE A 65 7.93 -8.27 7.16
CA PHE A 65 6.57 -7.84 6.90
C PHE A 65 5.56 -8.84 7.46
N ARG A 66 4.58 -8.32 8.19
CA ARG A 66 3.43 -9.12 8.64
C ARG A 66 2.34 -9.08 7.59
N LEU A 67 1.63 -10.20 7.43
CA LEU A 67 0.44 -10.25 6.58
C LEU A 67 -0.79 -10.09 7.48
N GLU A 68 -1.46 -8.94 7.35
CA GLU A 68 -2.65 -8.64 8.14
C GLU A 68 -3.92 -8.82 7.30
N PRO A 69 -4.95 -9.46 7.82
CA PRO A 69 -6.22 -9.57 7.09
C PRO A 69 -6.91 -8.22 6.98
N ILE A 70 -7.67 -8.03 5.90
CA ILE A 70 -8.46 -6.83 5.72
C ILE A 70 -9.74 -6.95 6.54
N PRO A 71 -10.00 -6.00 7.46
CA PRO A 71 -11.24 -6.06 8.25
C PRO A 71 -12.48 -5.97 7.35
N ARG A 72 -13.56 -6.61 7.78
CA ARG A 72 -14.81 -6.62 7.03
C ARG A 72 -15.35 -5.22 6.75
N GLU A 73 -15.24 -4.33 7.74
CA GLU A 73 -15.64 -2.93 7.62
C GLU A 73 -14.84 -2.19 6.55
N ALA A 74 -13.57 -2.55 6.39
CA ALA A 74 -12.73 -1.97 5.36
C ALA A 74 -13.14 -2.44 3.96
N LEU A 75 -13.55 -3.71 3.83
CA LEU A 75 -14.07 -4.22 2.56
C LEU A 75 -15.32 -3.45 2.14
N PHE A 76 -16.24 -3.23 3.08
CA PHE A 76 -17.46 -2.47 2.82
C PHE A 76 -17.14 -1.02 2.42
N LEU A 77 -16.24 -0.37 3.17
CA LEU A 77 -15.82 1.00 2.88
C LEU A 77 -15.17 1.09 1.49
N ALA A 78 -14.32 0.12 1.13
CA ALA A 78 -13.69 0.09 -0.19
C ALA A 78 -14.73 0.05 -1.31
N GLY A 79 -15.76 -0.78 -1.16
CA GLY A 79 -16.86 -0.85 -2.11
C GLY A 79 -17.60 0.48 -2.26
N LYS A 80 -17.88 1.14 -1.14
CA LYS A 80 -18.56 2.45 -1.15
C LYS A 80 -17.69 3.54 -1.81
N ALA A 81 -16.41 3.55 -1.51
CA ALA A 81 -15.47 4.50 -2.11
C ALA A 81 -15.36 4.28 -3.63
N PHE A 82 -15.36 3.01 -4.07
CA PHE A 82 -15.31 2.67 -5.49
C PHE A 82 -16.59 3.16 -6.22
N VAL A 83 -17.77 2.99 -5.62
CA VAL A 83 -19.02 3.50 -6.18
C VAL A 83 -18.95 5.02 -6.35
N LYS A 84 -18.45 5.72 -5.33
CA LYS A 84 -18.27 7.17 -5.39
C LYS A 84 -17.31 7.58 -6.51
N TYR A 85 -16.20 6.85 -6.65
CA TYR A 85 -15.24 7.05 -7.74
C TYR A 85 -15.91 6.93 -9.10
N ARG A 86 -16.73 5.89 -9.33
CA ARG A 86 -17.44 5.68 -10.58
C ARG A 86 -18.46 6.78 -10.85
N LYS A 87 -19.14 7.27 -9.82
CA LYS A 87 -20.11 8.38 -9.96
C LYS A 87 -19.42 9.68 -10.36
N HIS A 88 -18.15 9.88 -10.01
CA HIS A 88 -17.36 11.02 -10.42
C HIS A 88 -16.64 10.76 -11.76
N LYS A 89 -17.22 9.89 -12.60
CA LYS A 89 -16.74 9.54 -13.95
C LYS A 89 -15.37 8.87 -13.95
N GLY A 90 -15.03 8.16 -12.89
CA GLY A 90 -13.85 7.31 -12.87
C GLY A 90 -14.00 6.16 -13.84
N THR A 91 -13.02 5.99 -14.73
CA THR A 91 -13.08 5.00 -15.81
C THR A 91 -12.10 3.84 -15.64
N LYS A 92 -11.13 3.97 -14.73
CA LYS A 92 -10.10 2.95 -14.55
C LYS A 92 -10.60 1.82 -13.66
N ALA A 93 -10.70 0.62 -14.21
CA ALA A 93 -11.09 -0.57 -13.44
C ALA A 93 -9.97 -1.04 -12.50
N GLY A 94 -8.71 -0.80 -12.87
CA GLY A 94 -7.54 -1.25 -12.12
C GLY A 94 -7.27 -0.51 -10.81
N VAL A 95 -8.12 0.45 -10.41
CA VAL A 95 -7.93 1.20 -9.17
C VAL A 95 -8.57 0.54 -7.95
N LEU A 96 -9.40 -0.50 -8.14
CA LEU A 96 -10.09 -1.15 -7.04
C LEU A 96 -9.14 -1.66 -5.94
N PRO A 97 -7.97 -2.25 -6.27
CA PRO A 97 -7.01 -2.65 -5.24
C PRO A 97 -6.60 -1.50 -4.32
N ASP A 98 -6.40 -0.30 -4.85
CA ASP A 98 -6.03 0.87 -4.05
C ASP A 98 -7.14 1.24 -3.05
N PHE A 99 -8.41 1.03 -3.42
CA PHE A 99 -9.51 1.28 -2.50
C PHE A 99 -9.50 0.29 -1.32
N PHE A 100 -9.16 -0.98 -1.57
CA PHE A 100 -9.00 -1.95 -0.49
C PHE A 100 -7.84 -1.58 0.44
N ILE A 101 -6.74 -1.11 -0.12
CA ILE A 101 -5.56 -0.72 0.66
C ILE A 101 -5.89 0.52 1.51
N GLY A 102 -6.46 1.55 0.89
CA GLY A 102 -6.81 2.78 1.60
C GLY A 102 -7.86 2.57 2.69
N ALA A 103 -8.90 1.78 2.38
CA ALA A 103 -9.94 1.47 3.36
C ALA A 103 -9.38 0.67 4.54
N HIS A 104 -8.47 -0.28 4.28
CA HIS A 104 -7.83 -1.05 5.35
C HIS A 104 -7.09 -0.12 6.31
N ALA A 105 -6.26 0.76 5.76
CA ALA A 105 -5.49 1.71 6.57
C ALA A 105 -6.42 2.64 7.37
N ALA A 106 -7.50 3.12 6.74
CA ALA A 106 -8.44 4.02 7.40
C ALA A 106 -9.17 3.35 8.57
N ILE A 107 -9.72 2.16 8.34
CA ILE A 107 -10.50 1.44 9.36
C ILE A 107 -9.62 0.96 10.50
N ALA A 108 -8.43 0.44 10.20
CA ALA A 108 -7.50 -0.06 11.21
C ALA A 108 -6.66 1.05 11.84
N GLU A 109 -6.83 2.29 11.39
CA GLU A 109 -6.08 3.46 11.86
C GLU A 109 -4.57 3.24 11.76
N LEU A 110 -4.14 2.70 10.61
CA LEU A 110 -2.73 2.49 10.30
C LEU A 110 -2.22 3.59 9.39
N PRO A 111 -1.03 4.16 9.67
CA PRO A 111 -0.37 4.98 8.65
C PRO A 111 -0.12 4.15 7.40
N LEU A 112 -0.24 4.78 6.24
CA LEU A 112 0.00 4.14 4.95
C LEU A 112 1.26 4.75 4.32
N LEU A 113 2.27 3.91 4.10
CA LEU A 113 3.49 4.28 3.39
C LEU A 113 3.29 4.00 1.91
N THR A 114 3.29 5.05 1.09
CA THR A 114 2.99 4.96 -0.34
C THR A 114 3.65 6.09 -1.12
N ARG A 115 3.82 5.89 -2.43
CA ARG A 115 4.18 6.97 -3.35
C ARG A 115 2.96 7.70 -3.92
N ASP A 116 1.78 7.07 -3.85
CA ASP A 116 0.56 7.61 -4.44
C ASP A 116 -0.19 8.46 -3.42
N THR A 117 -0.17 9.78 -3.62
CA THR A 117 -0.82 10.73 -2.71
C THR A 117 -2.27 11.01 -3.10
N ARG A 118 -2.50 11.20 -4.39
CA ARG A 118 -3.76 11.78 -4.88
C ARG A 118 -5.00 10.98 -4.55
N ARG A 119 -5.00 9.68 -4.93
CA ARG A 119 -6.20 8.85 -4.78
C ARG A 119 -6.52 8.62 -3.31
N TYR A 120 -5.50 8.31 -2.52
CA TYR A 120 -5.71 8.05 -1.10
C TYR A 120 -6.22 9.29 -0.38
N ALA A 121 -5.63 10.45 -0.62
CA ALA A 121 -6.06 11.70 0.01
C ALA A 121 -7.48 12.08 -0.38
N SER A 122 -7.86 11.83 -1.63
CA SER A 122 -9.19 12.18 -2.14
C SER A 122 -10.31 11.34 -1.54
N TYR A 123 -10.11 10.01 -1.45
CA TYR A 123 -11.18 9.10 -1.03
C TYR A 123 -11.09 8.65 0.42
N PHE A 124 -9.96 8.89 1.08
CA PHE A 124 -9.75 8.51 2.47
C PHE A 124 -9.08 9.69 3.21
N PRO A 125 -9.83 10.78 3.42
CA PRO A 125 -9.22 12.02 3.95
C PRO A 125 -8.69 11.91 5.38
N THR A 126 -9.10 10.88 6.12
CA THR A 126 -8.61 10.67 7.49
C THR A 126 -7.30 9.90 7.55
N LEU A 127 -6.79 9.41 6.40
CA LEU A 127 -5.57 8.63 6.38
C LEU A 127 -4.35 9.46 6.77
N GLN A 128 -3.51 8.86 7.59
CA GLN A 128 -2.15 9.36 7.79
C GLN A 128 -1.27 8.76 6.70
N LEU A 129 -0.81 9.60 5.77
CA LEU A 129 0.02 9.16 4.66
C LEU A 129 1.48 9.47 4.92
N ILE A 130 2.35 8.50 4.63
CA ILE A 130 3.79 8.70 4.60
C ILE A 130 4.18 8.66 3.13
N VAL A 131 4.45 9.82 2.56
CA VAL A 131 4.60 10.02 1.11
C VAL A 131 5.85 10.84 0.80
N PRO A 132 6.33 10.79 -0.46
CA PRO A 132 7.45 11.63 -0.85
C PRO A 132 7.10 13.11 -0.74
N PRO A 133 8.11 13.99 -0.59
CA PRO A 133 7.87 15.43 -0.63
C PRO A 133 7.20 15.82 -1.95
N GLN A 134 6.19 16.68 -1.85
CA GLN A 134 5.50 17.19 -3.03
C GLN A 134 6.43 18.10 -3.83
N ALA A 135 6.46 17.90 -5.16
CA ALA A 135 7.12 18.85 -6.03
C ALA A 135 6.31 20.15 -6.03
N LYS A 136 6.99 21.25 -5.81
CA LYS A 136 6.35 22.57 -5.82
C LYS A 136 6.20 23.09 -7.25
#